data_2f0c0602f745f38a73e9329271edd3df
#
_entry.id   2f0c0602f745f38a73e9329271edd3df
#
_cell.length_a   1.000
_cell.length_b   1.000
_cell.length_c   1.000
_cell.angle_alpha   90.00
_cell.angle_beta   90.00
_cell.angle_gamma   90.00
#
_symmetry.space_group_name_H-M   'P 1'
#
loop_
_entity.id
_entity.type
_entity.pdbx_description
1 polymer ?
#
loop_
_entity_poly.entity_id
_entity_poly.type
_entity_poly.pdbx_seq_one_letter_code
_entity_poly.pdbx_strand_id
1 'polypeptide(L)'
;MKSLWRKDVEMPEFPILEGDVKTDVLIIGGGIAGILTAHFLHEKGVPYILVEKNRICSGTTQNTTAKITSQHGLIYHKLLNDYGTEKAEMYYRANEKALAEYKKLCNGIECDFETKDNYVYSVSDRKVLEQEMTALSKIGCNARLFDCLPLPINTAGAVSFGNQGQFHPLKFLGNVAKKLNIFEHTFVREMKGNIAITDRAVINAKNVIVATHFPFINKHGMYSLKLYQHRSYVIALENAQQTDGMYVDESKNGLSFRNYGDLLLLGGGSHRTGKDGGNWTELRKFAAKHYQSSSEIAHWAAQDCMSLDSMPYIGSYSANTHRLFVASGFNKWGVTGAMVAAKILCDCVMENKNEYAQLFLPDRNMLRVQLLLNVVESAVGFVGFTGKRCPHLGCSLKWNKAEHSWDCPCHGSRFDEKGTVLDNPANGDLKN
;
A
#
# COMPACT_ATOMS: atom_id res chain seq x y z
N MET A 1 -11.14 -14.47 -7.13
CA MET A 1 -11.54 -13.08 -7.38
C MET A 1 -10.39 -12.37 -8.08
N LYS A 2 -10.65 -11.68 -9.19
CA LYS A 2 -9.63 -10.91 -9.91
C LYS A 2 -10.08 -9.45 -9.95
N SER A 3 -9.16 -8.53 -9.67
CA SER A 3 -9.46 -7.11 -9.81
C SER A 3 -9.76 -6.73 -11.26
N LEU A 4 -10.48 -5.64 -11.44
CA LEU A 4 -10.80 -5.07 -12.76
C LEU A 4 -9.53 -4.88 -13.62
N TRP A 5 -8.42 -4.48 -12.98
CA TRP A 5 -7.16 -4.16 -13.66
C TRP A 5 -6.51 -5.34 -14.43
N ARG A 6 -6.94 -6.56 -14.15
CA ARG A 6 -6.43 -7.77 -14.84
C ARG A 6 -7.24 -8.21 -16.05
N LYS A 7 -8.38 -7.57 -16.33
CA LYS A 7 -9.27 -8.03 -17.41
C LYS A 7 -8.63 -7.86 -18.79
N ASP A 8 -7.98 -6.71 -19.01
CA ASP A 8 -7.56 -6.26 -20.35
C ASP A 8 -6.08 -5.91 -20.42
N VAL A 9 -5.25 -6.49 -19.53
CA VAL A 9 -3.80 -6.22 -19.50
C VAL A 9 -3.01 -7.50 -19.47
N GLU A 10 -2.17 -7.66 -20.48
CA GLU A 10 -1.14 -8.68 -20.53
C GLU A 10 0.14 -8.11 -19.87
N MET A 11 0.47 -8.66 -18.73
CA MET A 11 1.70 -8.28 -18.01
C MET A 11 2.91 -8.99 -18.61
N PRO A 12 4.07 -8.30 -18.72
CA PRO A 12 5.29 -8.97 -19.18
C PRO A 12 5.66 -10.13 -18.27
N GLU A 13 6.32 -11.13 -18.85
CA GLU A 13 6.81 -12.31 -18.14
C GLU A 13 8.32 -12.25 -17.98
N PHE A 14 8.80 -12.71 -16.84
CA PHE A 14 10.22 -12.69 -16.52
C PHE A 14 10.69 -14.09 -16.10
N PRO A 15 11.97 -14.44 -16.38
CA PRO A 15 12.50 -15.76 -16.06
C PRO A 15 12.61 -15.98 -14.55
N ILE A 16 12.76 -17.24 -14.16
CA ILE A 16 13.20 -17.62 -12.81
C ILE A 16 14.70 -17.40 -12.70
N LEU A 17 15.17 -16.94 -11.54
CA LEU A 17 16.60 -16.85 -11.27
C LEU A 17 17.15 -18.26 -10.98
N GLU A 18 18.11 -18.70 -11.79
CA GLU A 18 18.82 -19.97 -11.62
C GLU A 18 20.33 -19.73 -11.43
N GLY A 19 20.93 -20.43 -10.46
CA GLY A 19 22.34 -20.31 -10.14
C GLY A 19 22.69 -19.09 -9.29
N ASP A 20 23.85 -19.18 -8.66
CA ASP A 20 24.33 -18.15 -7.72
C ASP A 20 24.76 -16.88 -8.45
N VAL A 21 24.47 -15.73 -7.87
CA VAL A 21 24.71 -14.43 -8.50
C VAL A 21 25.18 -13.38 -7.51
N LYS A 22 26.01 -12.43 -8.00
CA LYS A 22 26.42 -11.24 -7.26
C LYS A 22 25.84 -10.00 -7.95
N THR A 23 25.39 -9.03 -7.15
CA THR A 23 24.85 -7.76 -7.64
C THR A 23 25.18 -6.60 -6.69
N ASP A 24 25.09 -5.37 -7.17
CA ASP A 24 25.23 -4.20 -6.29
C ASP A 24 23.97 -4.00 -5.45
N VAL A 25 22.78 -4.22 -6.03
CA VAL A 25 21.51 -4.07 -5.33
C VAL A 25 20.61 -5.27 -5.57
N LEU A 26 20.07 -5.84 -4.50
CA LEU A 26 18.96 -6.79 -4.54
C LEU A 26 17.68 -6.10 -4.10
N ILE A 27 16.65 -6.11 -4.94
CA ILE A 27 15.30 -5.65 -4.60
C ILE A 27 14.42 -6.90 -4.41
N ILE A 28 13.83 -7.04 -3.22
CA ILE A 28 12.93 -8.16 -2.89
C ILE A 28 11.49 -7.66 -2.90
N GLY A 29 10.70 -8.12 -3.87
CA GLY A 29 9.29 -7.78 -4.07
C GLY A 29 9.03 -6.98 -5.34
N GLY A 30 8.27 -7.57 -6.26
CA GLY A 30 7.89 -7.03 -7.57
C GLY A 30 6.56 -6.25 -7.56
N GLY A 31 6.22 -5.61 -6.44
CA GLY A 31 5.12 -4.66 -6.34
C GLY A 31 5.51 -3.27 -6.84
N ILE A 32 4.57 -2.31 -6.74
CA ILE A 32 4.77 -0.93 -7.22
C ILE A 32 6.04 -0.27 -6.63
N ALA A 33 6.33 -0.47 -5.34
CA ALA A 33 7.52 0.11 -4.71
C ALA A 33 8.82 -0.49 -5.26
N GLY A 34 8.89 -1.81 -5.42
CA GLY A 34 10.07 -2.48 -5.98
C GLY A 34 10.30 -2.12 -7.44
N ILE A 35 9.25 -2.12 -8.27
CA ILE A 35 9.35 -1.78 -9.70
C ILE A 35 9.80 -0.33 -9.90
N LEU A 36 9.23 0.63 -9.15
CA LEU A 36 9.65 2.03 -9.24
C LEU A 36 11.09 2.23 -8.73
N THR A 37 11.50 1.53 -7.68
CA THR A 37 12.89 1.57 -7.20
C THR A 37 13.85 1.00 -8.26
N ALA A 38 13.51 -0.14 -8.87
CA ALA A 38 14.27 -0.72 -9.97
C ALA A 38 14.36 0.22 -11.17
N HIS A 39 13.26 0.92 -11.51
CA HIS A 39 13.24 1.91 -12.59
C HIS A 39 14.26 3.04 -12.35
N PHE A 40 14.26 3.66 -11.16
CA PHE A 40 15.21 4.75 -10.89
C PHE A 40 16.66 4.29 -10.78
N LEU A 41 16.92 3.09 -10.26
CA LEU A 41 18.27 2.51 -10.30
C LEU A 41 18.71 2.22 -11.73
N HIS A 42 17.82 1.72 -12.58
CA HIS A 42 18.06 1.49 -14.00
C HIS A 42 18.43 2.80 -14.75
N GLU A 43 17.63 3.85 -14.54
CA GLU A 43 17.87 5.18 -15.12
C GLU A 43 19.22 5.80 -14.68
N LYS A 44 19.72 5.40 -13.51
CA LYS A 44 21.03 5.83 -12.96
C LYS A 44 22.18 4.90 -13.33
N GLY A 45 21.93 3.81 -14.07
CA GLY A 45 22.95 2.84 -14.45
C GLY A 45 23.49 2.02 -13.27
N VAL A 46 22.78 1.95 -12.15
CA VAL A 46 23.18 1.15 -10.98
C VAL A 46 22.82 -0.31 -11.22
N PRO A 47 23.78 -1.27 -11.13
CA PRO A 47 23.47 -2.69 -11.30
C PRO A 47 22.55 -3.21 -10.19
N TYR A 48 21.46 -3.86 -10.56
CA TYR A 48 20.50 -4.44 -9.62
C TYR A 48 19.87 -5.71 -10.18
N ILE A 49 19.27 -6.49 -9.26
CA ILE A 49 18.36 -7.60 -9.55
C ILE A 49 17.10 -7.38 -8.72
N LEU A 50 15.92 -7.47 -9.34
CA LEU A 50 14.65 -7.53 -8.64
C LEU A 50 14.13 -8.97 -8.68
N VAL A 51 13.77 -9.51 -7.51
CA VAL A 51 13.17 -10.84 -7.37
C VAL A 51 11.75 -10.76 -6.81
N GLU A 52 10.84 -11.54 -7.38
CA GLU A 52 9.44 -11.66 -6.96
C GLU A 52 9.06 -13.13 -6.77
N LYS A 53 8.38 -13.45 -5.67
CA LYS A 53 7.97 -14.83 -5.36
C LYS A 53 6.98 -15.43 -6.37
N ASN A 54 6.10 -14.59 -6.90
CA ASN A 54 5.06 -14.95 -7.87
C ASN A 54 5.30 -14.18 -9.18
N ARG A 55 4.24 -13.64 -9.76
CA ARG A 55 4.27 -12.67 -10.87
C ARG A 55 4.35 -11.25 -10.31
N ILE A 56 5.03 -10.35 -11.02
CA ILE A 56 5.05 -8.93 -10.65
C ILE A 56 3.62 -8.39 -10.51
N CYS A 57 3.45 -7.43 -9.61
CA CYS A 57 2.17 -6.77 -9.32
C CYS A 57 1.02 -7.71 -8.85
N SER A 58 1.25 -9.02 -8.63
CA SER A 58 0.20 -9.97 -8.28
C SER A 58 -0.35 -9.85 -6.85
N GLY A 59 0.31 -9.09 -5.99
CA GLY A 59 -0.13 -8.81 -4.61
C GLY A 59 -1.06 -7.60 -4.52
N THR A 60 -0.86 -6.75 -3.50
CA THR A 60 -1.67 -5.55 -3.22
C THR A 60 -1.73 -4.57 -4.40
N THR A 61 -0.68 -4.49 -5.20
CA THR A 61 -0.59 -3.58 -6.36
C THR A 61 -1.74 -3.75 -7.35
N GLN A 62 -2.11 -4.97 -7.71
CA GLN A 62 -3.25 -5.22 -8.61
C GLN A 62 -4.61 -4.96 -7.98
N ASN A 63 -4.66 -4.77 -6.67
CA ASN A 63 -5.91 -4.62 -5.93
C ASN A 63 -6.15 -3.17 -5.46
N THR A 64 -5.24 -2.23 -5.83
CA THR A 64 -5.38 -0.81 -5.50
C THR A 64 -6.59 -0.18 -6.18
N THR A 65 -7.17 0.86 -5.58
CA THR A 65 -8.13 1.75 -6.28
C THR A 65 -7.41 2.78 -7.16
N ALA A 66 -6.08 2.78 -7.18
CA ALA A 66 -5.21 3.52 -8.11
C ALA A 66 -5.43 5.04 -8.15
N LYS A 67 -5.59 5.65 -6.97
CA LYS A 67 -5.55 7.10 -6.79
C LYS A 67 -4.09 7.55 -6.61
N ILE A 68 -3.70 8.61 -7.29
CA ILE A 68 -2.40 9.28 -7.15
C ILE A 68 -2.68 10.63 -6.50
N THR A 69 -2.43 10.76 -5.22
CA THR A 69 -2.76 11.97 -4.46
C THR A 69 -1.79 12.22 -3.33
N SER A 70 -1.55 13.48 -3.01
CA SER A 70 -0.86 13.94 -1.80
C SER A 70 -1.82 14.11 -0.61
N GLN A 71 -3.14 14.02 -0.83
CA GLN A 71 -4.16 14.07 0.21
C GLN A 71 -4.43 12.67 0.78
N HIS A 72 -3.79 12.33 1.89
CA HIS A 72 -3.83 11.01 2.51
C HIS A 72 -4.81 10.95 3.69
N GLY A 73 -6.10 11.17 3.43
CA GLY A 73 -7.11 11.40 4.46
C GLY A 73 -6.94 12.81 5.07
N LEU A 74 -7.38 13.00 6.31
CA LEU A 74 -7.16 14.23 7.08
C LEU A 74 -5.89 14.09 7.93
N ILE A 75 -4.73 13.91 7.27
CA ILE A 75 -3.46 13.59 7.95
C ILE A 75 -2.71 14.83 8.43
N TYR A 76 -2.89 15.99 7.78
CA TYR A 76 -2.02 17.14 8.00
C TYR A 76 -2.22 17.80 9.36
N HIS A 77 -3.45 17.85 9.86
CA HIS A 77 -3.72 18.26 11.24
C HIS A 77 -2.98 17.38 12.25
N LYS A 78 -3.02 16.05 12.04
CA LYS A 78 -2.31 15.09 12.88
C LYS A 78 -0.79 15.26 12.79
N LEU A 79 -0.23 15.40 11.58
CA LEU A 79 1.21 15.58 11.38
C LEU A 79 1.71 16.88 12.02
N LEU A 80 0.95 17.96 11.89
CA LEU A 80 1.28 19.23 12.50
C LEU A 80 1.35 19.13 14.03
N ASN A 81 0.39 18.44 14.63
CA ASN A 81 0.36 18.24 16.09
C ASN A 81 1.46 17.27 16.58
N ASP A 82 1.72 16.19 15.84
CA ASP A 82 2.67 15.14 16.25
C ASP A 82 4.13 15.54 15.99
N TYR A 83 4.40 16.34 14.94
CA TYR A 83 5.74 16.52 14.38
C TYR A 83 6.10 18.00 14.08
N GLY A 84 5.13 18.92 14.19
CA GLY A 84 5.32 20.35 13.90
C GLY A 84 5.15 20.68 12.40
N THR A 85 5.13 21.99 12.13
CA THR A 85 4.82 22.55 10.79
C THR A 85 5.82 22.11 9.73
N GLU A 86 7.12 22.16 10.03
CA GLU A 86 8.19 21.82 9.09
C GLU A 86 8.05 20.38 8.56
N LYS A 87 7.84 19.38 9.44
CA LYS A 87 7.70 17.98 9.03
C LYS A 87 6.38 17.72 8.32
N ALA A 88 5.29 18.40 8.68
CA ALA A 88 4.02 18.33 7.96
C ALA A 88 4.18 18.89 6.53
N GLU A 89 4.87 20.00 6.36
CA GLU A 89 5.20 20.59 5.06
C GLU A 89 6.12 19.67 4.24
N MET A 90 7.16 19.09 4.84
CA MET A 90 8.03 18.10 4.17
C MET A 90 7.24 16.90 3.64
N TYR A 91 6.29 16.38 4.43
CA TYR A 91 5.42 15.28 3.99
C TYR A 91 4.58 15.69 2.78
N TYR A 92 3.95 16.85 2.82
CA TYR A 92 3.18 17.39 1.70
C TYR A 92 4.05 17.53 0.45
N ARG A 93 5.21 18.20 0.55
CA ARG A 93 6.12 18.42 -0.59
C ARG A 93 6.66 17.12 -1.18
N ALA A 94 6.98 16.13 -0.34
CA ALA A 94 7.45 14.83 -0.81
C ALA A 94 6.39 14.13 -1.68
N ASN A 95 5.12 14.19 -1.26
CA ASN A 95 4.02 13.57 -1.99
C ASN A 95 3.60 14.36 -3.23
N GLU A 96 3.67 15.70 -3.21
CA GLU A 96 3.49 16.54 -4.42
C GLU A 96 4.58 16.27 -5.47
N LYS A 97 5.84 16.13 -5.07
CA LYS A 97 6.92 15.73 -5.97
C LYS A 97 6.68 14.33 -6.55
N ALA A 98 6.15 13.40 -5.76
CA ALA A 98 5.78 12.08 -6.23
C ALA A 98 4.64 12.12 -7.25
N LEU A 99 3.61 12.93 -7.01
CA LEU A 99 2.53 13.16 -7.98
C LEU A 99 3.05 13.74 -9.29
N ALA A 100 3.94 14.74 -9.23
CA ALA A 100 4.56 15.34 -10.42
C ALA A 100 5.38 14.31 -11.22
N GLU A 101 6.12 13.43 -10.55
CA GLU A 101 6.86 12.36 -11.20
C GLU A 101 5.95 11.33 -11.88
N TYR A 102 4.81 10.96 -11.24
CA TYR A 102 3.80 10.13 -11.92
C TYR A 102 3.27 10.79 -13.18
N LYS A 103 2.91 12.07 -13.13
CA LYS A 103 2.43 12.81 -14.31
C LYS A 103 3.45 12.78 -15.44
N LYS A 104 4.72 12.98 -15.10
CA LYS A 104 5.83 12.92 -16.07
C LYS A 104 5.96 11.53 -16.71
N LEU A 105 5.98 10.47 -15.91
CA LEU A 105 6.11 9.09 -16.40
C LEU A 105 4.88 8.66 -17.21
N CYS A 106 3.68 8.99 -16.76
CA CYS A 106 2.43 8.66 -17.44
C CYS A 106 2.27 9.36 -18.78
N ASN A 107 2.88 10.53 -18.98
CA ASN A 107 2.83 11.24 -20.26
C ASN A 107 3.47 10.46 -21.43
N GLY A 108 4.36 9.50 -21.14
CA GLY A 108 4.98 8.61 -22.12
C GLY A 108 4.45 7.18 -22.13
N ILE A 109 3.43 6.89 -21.34
CA ILE A 109 2.88 5.53 -21.15
C ILE A 109 1.36 5.58 -21.30
N GLU A 110 0.82 4.75 -22.18
CA GLU A 110 -0.63 4.57 -22.34
C GLU A 110 -1.18 3.78 -21.15
N CYS A 111 -1.63 4.51 -20.12
CA CYS A 111 -2.07 3.94 -18.84
C CYS A 111 -3.35 4.58 -18.28
N ASP A 112 -4.18 5.13 -19.15
CA ASP A 112 -5.47 5.77 -18.80
C ASP A 112 -5.31 6.79 -17.66
N PHE A 113 -4.24 7.60 -17.73
CA PHE A 113 -4.00 8.63 -16.73
C PHE A 113 -5.00 9.78 -16.90
N GLU A 114 -5.66 10.13 -15.82
CA GLU A 114 -6.58 11.27 -15.74
C GLU A 114 -6.20 12.18 -14.58
N THR A 115 -6.21 13.50 -14.84
CA THR A 115 -6.16 14.50 -13.76
C THR A 115 -7.55 14.65 -13.16
N LYS A 116 -7.67 14.47 -11.84
CA LYS A 116 -8.91 14.59 -11.08
C LYS A 116 -8.64 15.29 -9.76
N ASP A 117 -9.63 16.00 -9.26
CA ASP A 117 -9.60 16.51 -7.88
C ASP A 117 -9.88 15.36 -6.90
N ASN A 118 -9.20 15.38 -5.76
CA ASN A 118 -9.44 14.44 -4.67
C ASN A 118 -10.14 15.15 -3.53
N TYR A 119 -11.15 14.48 -2.96
CA TYR A 119 -11.99 15.00 -1.88
C TYR A 119 -11.95 14.03 -0.69
N VAL A 120 -11.57 14.54 0.47
CA VAL A 120 -11.75 13.81 1.73
C VAL A 120 -12.94 14.43 2.44
N TYR A 121 -14.01 13.65 2.58
CA TYR A 121 -15.26 14.11 3.16
C TYR A 121 -15.51 13.51 4.55
N SER A 122 -16.34 14.19 5.34
CA SER A 122 -16.92 13.65 6.57
C SER A 122 -18.42 13.60 6.46
N VAL A 123 -19.03 12.51 6.94
CA VAL A 123 -20.48 12.35 6.96
C VAL A 123 -21.12 13.23 8.04
N SER A 124 -20.48 13.44 9.17
CA SER A 124 -21.10 14.05 10.34
C SER A 124 -20.25 15.09 11.09
N ASP A 125 -18.96 15.16 10.84
CA ASP A 125 -18.04 16.01 11.61
C ASP A 125 -17.40 17.11 10.73
N ARG A 126 -17.99 18.30 10.76
CA ARG A 126 -17.46 19.49 10.08
C ARG A 126 -16.16 20.00 10.73
N LYS A 127 -16.04 19.84 12.03
CA LYS A 127 -14.92 20.40 12.80
C LYS A 127 -13.58 19.77 12.39
N VAL A 128 -13.54 18.46 12.11
CA VAL A 128 -12.31 17.80 11.67
C VAL A 128 -11.84 18.34 10.31
N LEU A 129 -12.76 18.69 9.41
CA LEU A 129 -12.46 19.31 8.12
C LEU A 129 -11.85 20.72 8.30
N GLU A 130 -12.41 21.52 9.20
CA GLU A 130 -11.92 22.87 9.51
C GLU A 130 -10.54 22.83 10.19
N GLN A 131 -10.29 21.86 11.06
CA GLN A 131 -9.00 21.62 11.66
C GLN A 131 -7.95 21.24 10.61
N GLU A 132 -8.29 20.39 9.66
CA GLU A 132 -7.42 20.05 8.54
C GLU A 132 -7.14 21.26 7.65
N MET A 133 -8.17 22.05 7.30
CA MET A 133 -7.99 23.29 6.52
C MET A 133 -7.03 24.28 7.24
N THR A 134 -7.15 24.39 8.55
CA THR A 134 -6.24 25.22 9.35
C THR A 134 -4.79 24.72 9.27
N ALA A 135 -4.59 23.40 9.33
CA ALA A 135 -3.27 22.80 9.20
C ALA A 135 -2.69 22.98 7.79
N LEU A 136 -3.50 22.77 6.76
CA LEU A 136 -3.12 22.94 5.35
C LEU A 136 -2.72 24.38 5.01
N SER A 137 -3.44 25.36 5.54
CA SER A 137 -3.07 26.78 5.41
C SER A 137 -1.68 27.09 6.01
N LYS A 138 -1.34 26.50 7.16
CA LYS A 138 -0.05 26.70 7.82
C LYS A 138 1.14 26.13 7.04
N ILE A 139 0.92 25.08 6.23
CA ILE A 139 1.96 24.47 5.39
C ILE A 139 1.93 24.96 3.94
N GLY A 140 1.12 26.01 3.63
CA GLY A 140 1.05 26.60 2.30
C GLY A 140 0.37 25.73 1.24
N CYS A 141 -0.49 24.77 1.65
CA CYS A 141 -1.25 23.96 0.73
C CYS A 141 -2.50 24.70 0.24
N ASN A 142 -2.72 24.73 -1.07
CA ASN A 142 -3.90 25.35 -1.69
C ASN A 142 -5.08 24.36 -1.74
N ALA A 143 -5.65 24.05 -0.58
CA ALA A 143 -6.83 23.23 -0.44
C ALA A 143 -8.11 24.07 -0.44
N ARG A 144 -9.25 23.43 -0.76
CA ARG A 144 -10.56 24.07 -0.74
C ARG A 144 -11.54 23.29 0.14
N LEU A 145 -12.41 24.01 0.83
CA LEU A 145 -13.48 23.44 1.66
C LEU A 145 -14.81 23.50 0.89
N PHE A 146 -15.52 22.39 0.85
CA PHE A 146 -16.81 22.25 0.21
C PHE A 146 -17.88 21.88 1.24
N ASP A 147 -19.09 22.43 1.07
CA ASP A 147 -20.24 22.14 1.92
C ASP A 147 -21.05 20.95 1.41
N CYS A 148 -21.11 20.77 0.09
CA CYS A 148 -21.88 19.71 -0.58
C CYS A 148 -21.02 18.97 -1.60
N LEU A 149 -21.32 17.70 -1.79
CA LEU A 149 -20.68 16.82 -2.78
C LEU A 149 -21.73 16.16 -3.68
N PRO A 150 -21.40 15.84 -4.94
CA PRO A 150 -22.30 15.12 -5.85
C PRO A 150 -22.32 13.60 -5.52
N LEU A 151 -22.51 13.27 -4.25
CA LEU A 151 -22.59 11.89 -3.76
C LEU A 151 -24.04 11.61 -3.30
N PRO A 152 -24.51 10.35 -3.37
CA PRO A 152 -25.87 9.99 -2.96
C PRO A 152 -26.01 9.87 -1.43
N ILE A 153 -25.20 10.59 -0.68
CA ILE A 153 -25.19 10.64 0.79
C ILE A 153 -25.04 12.08 1.26
N ASN A 154 -25.64 12.38 2.40
CA ASN A 154 -25.41 13.65 3.08
C ASN A 154 -24.01 13.67 3.69
N THR A 155 -23.32 14.79 3.56
CA THR A 155 -21.99 15.01 4.15
C THR A 155 -21.97 16.30 4.96
N ALA A 156 -21.13 16.37 5.97
CA ALA A 156 -20.83 17.60 6.69
C ALA A 156 -19.90 18.53 5.89
N GLY A 157 -19.40 18.06 4.76
CA GLY A 157 -18.51 18.76 3.86
C GLY A 157 -17.33 17.93 3.41
N ALA A 158 -16.38 18.56 2.70
CA ALA A 158 -15.13 17.93 2.27
C ALA A 158 -13.98 18.94 2.12
N VAL A 159 -12.77 18.46 2.33
CA VAL A 159 -11.53 19.15 1.94
C VAL A 159 -11.08 18.60 0.59
N SER A 160 -10.77 19.46 -0.36
CA SER A 160 -10.34 19.06 -1.71
C SER A 160 -8.92 19.51 -2.01
N PHE A 161 -8.17 18.60 -2.66
CA PHE A 161 -6.91 18.91 -3.34
C PHE A 161 -7.14 18.82 -4.84
N GLY A 162 -6.87 19.93 -5.53
CA GLY A 162 -6.96 19.99 -6.99
C GLY A 162 -5.79 19.31 -7.68
N ASN A 163 -5.97 19.02 -8.97
CA ASN A 163 -4.89 18.50 -9.83
C ASN A 163 -4.22 17.19 -9.36
N GLN A 164 -4.93 16.35 -8.68
CA GLN A 164 -4.48 15.00 -8.32
C GLN A 164 -4.57 14.08 -9.55
N GLY A 165 -4.43 12.77 -9.40
CA GLY A 165 -4.47 11.86 -10.53
C GLY A 165 -5.09 10.51 -10.22
N GLN A 166 -5.50 9.84 -11.27
CA GLN A 166 -5.86 8.42 -11.28
C GLN A 166 -5.37 7.77 -12.56
N PHE A 167 -5.19 6.46 -12.57
CA PHE A 167 -4.64 5.75 -13.71
C PHE A 167 -4.99 4.25 -13.67
N HIS A 168 -4.59 3.51 -14.72
CA HIS A 168 -4.62 2.05 -14.73
C HIS A 168 -3.26 1.50 -14.25
N PRO A 169 -3.15 0.95 -13.03
CA PRO A 169 -1.86 0.65 -12.40
C PRO A 169 -1.06 -0.44 -13.13
N LEU A 170 -1.74 -1.45 -13.69
CA LEU A 170 -1.05 -2.55 -14.37
C LEU A 170 -0.58 -2.15 -15.78
N LYS A 171 -1.32 -1.33 -16.53
CA LYS A 171 -0.84 -0.76 -17.80
C LYS A 171 0.43 0.04 -17.56
N PHE A 172 0.44 0.91 -16.56
CA PHE A 172 1.60 1.71 -16.18
C PHE A 172 2.80 0.84 -15.78
N LEU A 173 2.63 -0.01 -14.78
CA LEU A 173 3.73 -0.82 -14.24
C LEU A 173 4.21 -1.88 -15.21
N GLY A 174 3.34 -2.47 -16.01
CA GLY A 174 3.72 -3.39 -17.08
C GLY A 174 4.63 -2.74 -18.10
N ASN A 175 4.36 -1.49 -18.49
CA ASN A 175 5.24 -0.74 -19.39
C ASN A 175 6.58 -0.38 -18.74
N VAL A 176 6.57 0.12 -17.51
CA VAL A 176 7.79 0.43 -16.76
C VAL A 176 8.68 -0.80 -16.62
N ALA A 177 8.09 -1.96 -16.33
CA ALA A 177 8.83 -3.20 -16.06
C ALA A 177 9.56 -3.79 -17.27
N LYS A 178 9.12 -3.52 -18.51
CA LYS A 178 9.69 -4.13 -19.75
C LYS A 178 11.20 -4.03 -19.89
N LYS A 179 11.82 -2.98 -19.35
CA LYS A 179 13.26 -2.71 -19.47
C LYS A 179 14.06 -3.10 -18.23
N LEU A 180 13.40 -3.68 -17.22
CA LEU A 180 14.01 -3.91 -15.92
C LEU A 180 14.58 -5.33 -15.79
N ASN A 181 15.61 -5.48 -14.97
CA ASN A 181 16.20 -6.78 -14.64
C ASN A 181 15.42 -7.46 -13.51
N ILE A 182 14.42 -8.25 -13.87
CA ILE A 182 13.44 -8.87 -12.99
C ILE A 182 13.51 -10.39 -13.12
N PHE A 183 13.31 -11.07 -11.99
CA PHE A 183 13.14 -12.52 -11.93
C PHE A 183 11.88 -12.84 -11.13
N GLU A 184 10.91 -13.47 -11.78
CA GLU A 184 9.66 -13.96 -11.19
C GLU A 184 9.84 -15.39 -10.63
N HIS A 185 8.86 -15.87 -9.87
CA HIS A 185 8.90 -17.21 -9.26
C HIS A 185 10.20 -17.48 -8.48
N THR A 186 10.81 -16.44 -7.94
CA THR A 186 12.08 -16.45 -7.22
C THR A 186 11.84 -16.00 -5.78
N PHE A 187 11.52 -16.97 -4.92
CA PHE A 187 11.13 -16.70 -3.55
C PHE A 187 12.33 -16.66 -2.61
N VAL A 188 12.60 -15.51 -2.00
CA VAL A 188 13.62 -15.39 -0.94
C VAL A 188 13.08 -16.01 0.34
N ARG A 189 13.66 -17.15 0.74
CA ARG A 189 13.29 -17.91 1.94
C ARG A 189 13.99 -17.41 3.19
N GLU A 190 15.25 -17.04 3.05
CA GLU A 190 16.10 -16.65 4.19
C GLU A 190 17.05 -15.52 3.79
N MET A 191 17.39 -14.69 4.79
CA MET A 191 18.45 -13.69 4.69
C MET A 191 19.54 -13.97 5.73
N LYS A 192 20.81 -14.02 5.28
CA LYS A 192 22.01 -14.09 6.12
C LYS A 192 22.90 -12.87 5.84
N GLY A 193 22.70 -11.80 6.64
CA GLY A 193 23.26 -10.49 6.30
C GLY A 193 22.70 -10.02 4.94
N ASN A 194 23.59 -9.70 4.00
CA ASN A 194 23.22 -9.28 2.65
C ASN A 194 23.17 -10.44 1.63
N ILE A 195 23.13 -11.68 2.10
CA ILE A 195 22.97 -12.88 1.27
C ILE A 195 21.52 -13.35 1.35
N ALA A 196 20.84 -13.37 0.21
CA ALA A 196 19.50 -13.92 0.08
C ALA A 196 19.56 -15.36 -0.43
N ILE A 197 18.81 -16.26 0.20
CA ILE A 197 18.70 -17.66 -0.17
C ILE A 197 17.32 -17.90 -0.74
N THR A 198 17.28 -18.39 -1.98
CA THR A 198 16.05 -18.80 -2.68
C THR A 198 16.00 -20.32 -2.82
N ASP A 199 14.96 -20.85 -3.46
CA ASP A 199 14.86 -22.29 -3.73
C ASP A 199 15.88 -22.77 -4.79
N ARG A 200 16.44 -21.85 -5.64
CA ARG A 200 17.29 -22.22 -6.80
C ARG A 200 18.59 -21.41 -6.91
N ALA A 201 18.78 -20.41 -6.08
CA ALA A 201 19.91 -19.48 -6.19
C ALA A 201 20.29 -18.89 -4.84
N VAL A 202 21.57 -18.53 -4.70
CA VAL A 202 22.08 -17.67 -3.63
C VAL A 202 22.47 -16.33 -4.24
N ILE A 203 21.91 -15.25 -3.70
CA ILE A 203 22.14 -13.89 -4.20
C ILE A 203 22.99 -13.13 -3.17
N ASN A 204 24.21 -12.75 -3.56
CA ASN A 204 25.09 -11.93 -2.74
C ASN A 204 25.01 -10.48 -3.24
N ALA A 205 24.45 -9.57 -2.42
CA ALA A 205 24.25 -8.17 -2.79
C ALA A 205 25.05 -7.24 -1.89
N LYS A 206 25.52 -6.09 -2.43
CA LYS A 206 26.09 -5.03 -1.59
C LYS A 206 25.01 -4.32 -0.78
N ASN A 207 23.86 -4.07 -1.41
CA ASN A 207 22.69 -3.41 -0.82
C ASN A 207 21.47 -4.30 -1.02
N VAL A 208 20.58 -4.36 -0.03
CA VAL A 208 19.33 -5.11 -0.09
C VAL A 208 18.15 -4.18 0.22
N ILE A 209 17.13 -4.20 -0.62
CA ILE A 209 15.89 -3.43 -0.44
C ILE A 209 14.72 -4.39 -0.26
N VAL A 210 14.04 -4.33 0.88
CA VAL A 210 12.87 -5.14 1.20
C VAL A 210 11.61 -4.34 0.88
N ALA A 211 10.96 -4.65 -0.24
CA ALA A 211 9.73 -4.03 -0.74
C ALA A 211 8.55 -5.01 -0.79
N THR A 212 8.48 -5.92 0.18
CA THR A 212 7.57 -7.06 0.23
C THR A 212 6.22 -6.76 0.88
N HIS A 213 5.75 -5.53 0.88
CA HIS A 213 4.53 -5.06 1.55
C HIS A 213 4.64 -5.11 3.09
N PHE A 214 4.71 -6.28 3.69
CA PHE A 214 5.12 -6.48 5.08
C PHE A 214 6.54 -7.06 5.12
N PRO A 215 7.49 -6.47 5.87
CA PRO A 215 8.86 -6.98 5.97
C PRO A 215 8.90 -8.35 6.64
N PHE A 216 9.66 -9.30 6.08
CA PHE A 216 9.70 -10.69 6.55
C PHE A 216 10.95 -11.01 7.40
N ILE A 217 11.90 -10.09 7.53
CA ILE A 217 13.12 -10.28 8.33
C ILE A 217 12.81 -9.92 9.78
N ASN A 218 12.46 -10.91 10.62
CA ASN A 218 12.00 -10.68 11.99
C ASN A 218 13.09 -10.30 12.99
N LYS A 219 14.37 -10.57 12.68
CA LYS A 219 15.51 -10.34 13.60
C LYS A 219 15.80 -8.86 13.84
N HIS A 220 15.31 -7.97 13.00
CA HIS A 220 15.60 -6.54 13.01
C HIS A 220 14.35 -5.70 12.86
N GLY A 221 14.38 -4.45 13.35
CA GLY A 221 13.38 -3.42 13.08
C GLY A 221 12.05 -3.56 13.81
N MET A 222 11.76 -4.67 14.49
CA MET A 222 10.51 -4.93 15.25
C MET A 222 9.23 -4.64 14.46
N TYR A 223 9.19 -4.99 13.16
CA TYR A 223 8.05 -4.69 12.29
C TYR A 223 6.76 -5.39 12.72
N SER A 224 6.84 -6.53 13.38
CA SER A 224 5.70 -7.20 14.00
C SER A 224 4.97 -6.36 15.06
N LEU A 225 5.66 -5.40 15.71
CA LEU A 225 5.07 -4.44 16.64
C LEU A 225 4.66 -3.14 15.96
N LYS A 226 5.41 -2.71 14.94
CA LYS A 226 5.23 -1.43 14.23
C LYS A 226 4.12 -1.45 13.20
N LEU A 227 3.77 -2.62 12.67
CA LEU A 227 2.87 -2.78 11.55
C LEU A 227 1.68 -3.70 11.89
N TYR A 228 0.55 -3.42 11.28
CA TYR A 228 -0.63 -4.28 11.27
C TYR A 228 -1.31 -4.17 9.91
N GLN A 229 -2.22 -5.09 9.60
CA GLN A 229 -2.85 -5.08 8.29
C GLN A 229 -4.36 -4.89 8.36
N HIS A 230 -4.89 -4.16 7.38
CA HIS A 230 -6.30 -3.93 7.15
C HIS A 230 -6.75 -4.54 5.82
N ARG A 231 -7.94 -5.11 5.82
CA ARG A 231 -8.66 -5.46 4.60
C ARG A 231 -9.56 -4.31 4.18
N SER A 232 -9.68 -4.10 2.88
CA SER A 232 -10.62 -3.17 2.25
C SER A 232 -11.21 -3.83 1.02
N TYR A 233 -12.47 -3.54 0.72
CA TYR A 233 -13.24 -4.19 -0.34
C TYR A 233 -13.65 -3.18 -1.39
N VAL A 234 -13.76 -3.64 -2.64
CA VAL A 234 -14.18 -2.81 -3.78
C VAL A 234 -15.17 -3.61 -4.62
N ILE A 235 -16.19 -2.93 -5.12
CA ILE A 235 -17.05 -3.40 -6.21
C ILE A 235 -16.96 -2.41 -7.38
N ALA A 236 -16.99 -2.92 -8.60
CA ALA A 236 -17.08 -2.11 -9.82
C ALA A 236 -18.50 -2.22 -10.38
N LEU A 237 -19.15 -1.09 -10.55
CA LEU A 237 -20.53 -0.97 -10.99
C LEU A 237 -20.59 -0.33 -12.37
N GLU A 238 -21.25 -0.97 -13.33
CA GLU A 238 -21.70 -0.35 -14.58
C GLU A 238 -23.07 0.29 -14.40
N ASN A 239 -23.40 1.24 -15.26
CA ASN A 239 -24.67 2.00 -15.22
C ASN A 239 -24.93 2.72 -13.89
N ALA A 240 -23.88 3.00 -13.11
CA ALA A 240 -23.97 3.86 -11.93
C ALA A 240 -23.75 5.32 -12.31
N GLN A 241 -24.29 6.23 -11.50
CA GLN A 241 -24.08 7.67 -11.68
C GLN A 241 -22.58 7.99 -11.62
N GLN A 242 -22.10 8.73 -12.60
CA GLN A 242 -20.71 9.19 -12.65
C GLN A 242 -20.46 10.29 -11.63
N THR A 243 -19.27 10.27 -11.02
CA THR A 243 -18.77 11.31 -10.12
C THR A 243 -17.55 11.96 -10.74
N ASP A 244 -17.50 13.29 -10.83
CA ASP A 244 -16.30 13.98 -11.33
C ASP A 244 -15.32 14.24 -10.18
N GLY A 245 -14.49 13.26 -9.89
CA GLY A 245 -13.50 13.33 -8.82
C GLY A 245 -13.26 12.00 -8.11
N MET A 246 -12.34 12.03 -7.17
CA MET A 246 -12.02 10.91 -6.28
C MET A 246 -12.46 11.28 -4.87
N TYR A 247 -13.33 10.49 -4.27
CA TYR A 247 -13.92 10.77 -2.95
C TYR A 247 -13.50 9.69 -1.96
N VAL A 248 -13.14 10.10 -0.75
CA VAL A 248 -12.74 9.21 0.35
C VAL A 248 -13.33 9.73 1.65
N ASP A 249 -14.04 8.90 2.39
CA ASP A 249 -14.48 9.22 3.74
C ASP A 249 -13.27 9.31 4.69
N GLU A 250 -13.30 10.27 5.60
CA GLU A 250 -12.25 10.42 6.63
C GLU A 250 -12.26 9.30 7.65
N SER A 251 -13.40 8.65 7.85
CA SER A 251 -13.57 7.59 8.82
C SER A 251 -12.94 6.26 8.36
N LYS A 252 -12.50 5.44 9.32
CA LYS A 252 -11.81 4.16 9.03
C LYS A 252 -12.68 3.16 8.25
N ASN A 253 -13.99 3.22 8.43
CA ASN A 253 -14.97 2.30 7.83
C ASN A 253 -15.78 2.96 6.71
N GLY A 254 -15.39 4.18 6.30
CA GLY A 254 -16.10 4.95 5.33
C GLY A 254 -15.99 4.45 3.89
N LEU A 255 -16.79 5.05 3.03
CA LEU A 255 -16.86 4.70 1.62
C LEU A 255 -15.89 5.54 0.79
N SER A 256 -15.43 4.98 -0.32
CA SER A 256 -14.68 5.71 -1.33
C SER A 256 -15.29 5.52 -2.71
N PHE A 257 -15.26 6.58 -3.53
CA PHE A 257 -15.83 6.59 -4.86
C PHE A 257 -14.80 7.13 -5.85
N ARG A 258 -14.69 6.51 -7.01
CA ARG A 258 -14.02 7.06 -8.19
C ARG A 258 -14.50 6.35 -9.44
N ASN A 259 -14.43 7.01 -10.58
CA ASN A 259 -14.73 6.39 -11.85
C ASN A 259 -13.46 5.85 -12.54
N TYR A 260 -13.67 4.83 -13.37
CA TYR A 260 -12.71 4.34 -14.35
C TYR A 260 -13.49 4.05 -15.64
N GLY A 261 -13.29 4.86 -16.67
CA GLY A 261 -14.21 4.90 -17.79
C GLY A 261 -15.65 5.10 -17.31
N ASP A 262 -16.57 4.30 -17.79
CA ASP A 262 -18.00 4.36 -17.41
C ASP A 262 -18.31 3.59 -16.10
N LEU A 263 -17.31 3.03 -15.43
CA LEU A 263 -17.51 2.26 -14.22
C LEU A 263 -17.36 3.13 -12.97
N LEU A 264 -18.22 2.91 -11.98
CA LEU A 264 -18.02 3.42 -10.63
C LEU A 264 -17.31 2.36 -9.77
N LEU A 265 -16.16 2.71 -9.22
CA LEU A 265 -15.47 1.91 -8.22
C LEU A 265 -15.91 2.37 -6.83
N LEU A 266 -16.70 1.55 -6.16
CA LEU A 266 -17.17 1.78 -4.79
C LEU A 266 -16.33 0.92 -3.83
N GLY A 267 -15.60 1.59 -2.94
CA GLY A 267 -14.76 0.96 -1.92
C GLY A 267 -15.29 1.17 -0.50
N GLY A 268 -14.96 0.25 0.42
CA GLY A 268 -15.36 0.32 1.83
C GLY A 268 -15.23 -1.00 2.55
N GLY A 269 -16.06 -1.24 3.57
CA GLY A 269 -16.11 -2.48 4.36
C GLY A 269 -14.80 -2.81 5.10
N SER A 270 -14.00 -1.79 5.40
CA SER A 270 -12.66 -1.93 5.97
C SER A 270 -12.68 -2.54 7.36
N HIS A 271 -11.73 -3.45 7.63
CA HIS A 271 -11.50 -3.99 8.98
C HIS A 271 -10.05 -4.47 9.14
N ARG A 272 -9.60 -4.66 10.39
CA ARG A 272 -8.31 -5.30 10.66
C ARG A 272 -8.35 -6.75 10.16
N THR A 273 -7.32 -7.19 9.45
CA THR A 273 -7.19 -8.58 8.95
C THR A 273 -7.37 -9.57 10.09
N GLY A 274 -8.14 -10.64 9.88
CA GLY A 274 -8.47 -11.63 10.91
C GLY A 274 -9.50 -11.17 11.95
N LYS A 275 -10.16 -10.03 11.75
CA LYS A 275 -11.34 -9.58 12.49
C LYS A 275 -12.57 -9.61 11.57
N ASP A 276 -13.75 -9.59 12.16
CA ASP A 276 -15.00 -9.47 11.42
C ASP A 276 -15.14 -8.06 10.81
N GLY A 277 -15.73 -7.97 9.62
CA GLY A 277 -15.95 -6.72 8.92
C GLY A 277 -17.08 -6.81 7.90
N GLY A 278 -17.44 -5.64 7.33
CA GLY A 278 -18.60 -5.51 6.47
C GLY A 278 -18.47 -6.16 5.09
N ASN A 279 -17.25 -6.40 4.64
CA ASN A 279 -16.90 -7.01 3.37
C ASN A 279 -17.70 -6.41 2.18
N TRP A 280 -17.94 -7.16 1.10
CA TRP A 280 -18.77 -6.70 -0.04
C TRP A 280 -20.25 -6.55 0.30
N THR A 281 -20.74 -7.13 1.38
CA THR A 281 -22.16 -7.06 1.74
C THR A 281 -22.61 -5.63 2.02
N GLU A 282 -21.81 -4.84 2.70
CA GLU A 282 -22.10 -3.41 2.95
C GLU A 282 -22.13 -2.62 1.64
N LEU A 283 -21.16 -2.85 0.74
CA LEU A 283 -21.08 -2.17 -0.54
C LEU A 283 -22.28 -2.51 -1.44
N ARG A 284 -22.67 -3.79 -1.48
CA ARG A 284 -23.84 -4.25 -2.25
C ARG A 284 -25.14 -3.69 -1.72
N LYS A 285 -25.29 -3.60 -0.38
CA LYS A 285 -26.47 -2.95 0.24
C LYS A 285 -26.51 -1.47 -0.10
N PHE A 286 -25.37 -0.79 -0.09
CA PHE A 286 -25.29 0.61 -0.48
C PHE A 286 -25.64 0.79 -1.96
N ALA A 287 -25.08 -0.03 -2.86
CA ALA A 287 -25.36 0.02 -4.29
C ALA A 287 -26.84 -0.24 -4.58
N ALA A 288 -27.45 -1.25 -3.98
CA ALA A 288 -28.87 -1.55 -4.16
C ALA A 288 -29.79 -0.41 -3.71
N LYS A 289 -29.37 0.36 -2.71
CA LYS A 289 -30.13 1.51 -2.22
C LYS A 289 -29.98 2.75 -3.11
N HIS A 290 -28.77 3.04 -3.57
CA HIS A 290 -28.44 4.34 -4.18
C HIS A 290 -28.18 4.28 -5.69
N TYR A 291 -27.89 3.11 -6.24
CA TYR A 291 -27.58 2.87 -7.66
C TYR A 291 -28.41 1.71 -8.21
N GLN A 292 -29.75 1.81 -8.10
CA GLN A 292 -30.68 0.71 -8.40
C GLN A 292 -30.57 0.15 -9.82
N SER A 293 -30.15 0.97 -10.79
CA SER A 293 -29.98 0.55 -12.19
C SER A 293 -28.60 -0.03 -12.49
N SER A 294 -27.70 -0.07 -11.50
CA SER A 294 -26.33 -0.54 -11.70
C SER A 294 -26.21 -2.05 -11.59
N SER A 295 -25.20 -2.61 -12.26
CA SER A 295 -24.82 -4.01 -12.17
C SER A 295 -23.37 -4.15 -11.69
N GLU A 296 -23.10 -5.09 -10.78
CA GLU A 296 -21.76 -5.41 -10.34
C GLU A 296 -21.04 -6.28 -11.39
N ILE A 297 -19.98 -5.75 -11.99
CA ILE A 297 -19.19 -6.47 -13.02
C ILE A 297 -17.90 -7.06 -12.50
N ALA A 298 -17.40 -6.58 -11.37
CA ALA A 298 -16.21 -7.11 -10.69
C ALA A 298 -16.21 -6.73 -9.21
N HIS A 299 -15.56 -7.56 -8.41
CA HIS A 299 -15.26 -7.25 -7.02
C HIS A 299 -13.92 -7.86 -6.60
N TRP A 300 -13.24 -7.20 -5.67
CA TRP A 300 -11.98 -7.64 -5.11
C TRP A 300 -11.74 -7.06 -3.72
N ALA A 301 -10.70 -7.54 -3.06
CA ALA A 301 -10.27 -7.01 -1.79
C ALA A 301 -8.77 -6.66 -1.85
N ALA A 302 -8.39 -5.63 -1.13
CA ALA A 302 -7.01 -5.22 -0.93
C ALA A 302 -6.60 -5.43 0.52
N GLN A 303 -5.31 -5.65 0.75
CA GLN A 303 -4.73 -5.67 2.08
C GLN A 303 -3.73 -4.54 2.20
N ASP A 304 -3.90 -3.68 3.19
CA ASP A 304 -3.08 -2.51 3.41
C ASP A 304 -2.22 -2.66 4.66
N CYS A 305 -0.93 -2.38 4.54
CA CYS A 305 0.00 -2.37 5.65
C CYS A 305 -0.02 -1.00 6.34
N MET A 306 -0.43 -0.98 7.61
CA MET A 306 -0.65 0.22 8.41
C MET A 306 0.50 0.39 9.40
N SER A 307 1.04 1.62 9.50
CA SER A 307 2.06 1.99 10.48
C SER A 307 1.43 2.56 11.78
N LEU A 308 2.25 2.75 12.82
CA LEU A 308 1.79 3.25 14.12
C LEU A 308 1.34 4.72 14.06
N ASP A 309 1.94 5.52 13.20
CA ASP A 309 1.81 6.96 13.14
C ASP A 309 1.18 7.49 11.84
N SER A 310 0.73 6.58 10.98
CA SER A 310 0.15 6.87 9.67
C SER A 310 1.15 7.38 8.62
N MET A 311 2.45 7.31 8.89
CA MET A 311 3.51 7.58 7.91
C MET A 311 4.24 6.29 7.49
N PRO A 312 4.63 6.13 6.21
CA PRO A 312 5.40 4.98 5.78
C PRO A 312 6.74 4.84 6.51
N TYR A 313 7.27 3.61 6.54
CA TYR A 313 8.65 3.31 6.93
C TYR A 313 9.50 3.13 5.69
N ILE A 314 10.43 4.05 5.44
CA ILE A 314 11.29 4.07 4.25
C ILE A 314 12.72 4.44 4.68
N GLY A 315 13.71 3.67 4.22
CA GLY A 315 15.12 3.90 4.52
C GLY A 315 15.79 2.70 5.16
N SER A 316 16.80 2.91 6.02
CA SER A 316 17.50 1.82 6.71
C SER A 316 16.53 0.92 7.47
N TYR A 317 16.68 -0.39 7.34
CA TYR A 317 15.77 -1.39 7.93
C TYR A 317 15.68 -1.27 9.45
N SER A 318 16.80 -0.98 10.08
CA SER A 318 16.91 -0.60 11.50
C SER A 318 18.18 0.20 11.73
N ALA A 319 18.33 0.84 12.90
CA ALA A 319 19.54 1.55 13.28
C ALA A 319 20.81 0.69 13.24
N ASN A 320 20.69 -0.62 13.42
CA ASN A 320 21.80 -1.57 13.50
C ASN A 320 22.02 -2.38 12.20
N THR A 321 21.36 -2.00 11.09
CA THR A 321 21.53 -2.71 9.80
C THR A 321 22.22 -1.80 8.79
N HIS A 322 23.35 -2.27 8.26
CA HIS A 322 24.07 -1.57 7.21
C HIS A 322 23.63 -2.11 5.84
N ARG A 323 23.33 -1.20 4.89
CA ARG A 323 23.00 -1.54 3.50
C ARG A 323 21.80 -2.48 3.34
N LEU A 324 20.96 -2.57 4.35
CA LEU A 324 19.65 -3.21 4.32
C LEU A 324 18.58 -2.12 4.48
N PHE A 325 17.67 -2.02 3.53
CA PHE A 325 16.66 -0.97 3.43
C PHE A 325 15.26 -1.57 3.36
N VAL A 326 14.25 -0.74 3.62
CA VAL A 326 12.85 -1.14 3.62
C VAL A 326 11.94 -0.07 3.03
N ALA A 327 10.85 -0.50 2.44
CA ALA A 327 9.68 0.31 2.13
C ALA A 327 8.40 -0.43 2.54
N SER A 328 7.66 0.09 3.52
CA SER A 328 6.46 -0.55 4.07
C SER A 328 5.57 0.44 4.81
N GLY A 329 4.38 -0.01 5.24
CA GLY A 329 3.48 0.78 6.07
C GLY A 329 2.84 1.96 5.33
N PHE A 330 2.40 1.76 4.10
CA PHE A 330 1.89 2.83 3.23
C PHE A 330 0.47 3.32 3.57
N ASN A 331 -0.20 2.75 4.58
CA ASN A 331 -1.46 3.28 5.12
C ASN A 331 -2.56 3.54 4.08
N LYS A 332 -2.78 2.64 3.14
CA LYS A 332 -3.73 2.76 2.00
C LYS A 332 -3.31 3.73 0.88
N TRP A 333 -2.21 4.46 1.04
CA TRP A 333 -1.69 5.45 0.09
C TRP A 333 -0.44 4.98 -0.64
N GLY A 334 -0.41 3.66 -0.91
CA GLY A 334 0.76 2.98 -1.45
C GLY A 334 1.18 3.42 -2.86
N VAL A 335 0.28 4.00 -3.65
CA VAL A 335 0.64 4.50 -4.99
C VAL A 335 1.62 5.68 -4.85
N THR A 336 1.21 6.76 -4.22
CA THR A 336 2.07 7.94 -4.05
C THR A 336 3.25 7.64 -3.12
N GLY A 337 3.00 6.92 -2.02
CA GLY A 337 4.05 6.53 -1.07
C GLY A 337 5.14 5.65 -1.69
N ALA A 338 4.82 4.81 -2.67
CA ALA A 338 5.81 3.99 -3.38
C ALA A 338 6.76 4.84 -4.25
N MET A 339 6.27 5.92 -4.86
CA MET A 339 7.11 6.86 -5.61
C MET A 339 8.07 7.60 -4.67
N VAL A 340 7.57 8.09 -3.52
CA VAL A 340 8.42 8.67 -2.47
C VAL A 340 9.48 7.67 -2.02
N ALA A 341 9.07 6.42 -1.76
CA ALA A 341 9.98 5.35 -1.33
C ALA A 341 11.07 5.07 -2.38
N ALA A 342 10.68 4.96 -3.64
CA ALA A 342 11.63 4.67 -4.73
C ALA A 342 12.72 5.74 -4.86
N LYS A 343 12.35 7.02 -4.76
CA LYS A 343 13.31 8.13 -4.78
C LYS A 343 14.26 8.10 -3.59
N ILE A 344 13.73 7.94 -2.37
CA ILE A 344 14.54 7.88 -1.15
C ILE A 344 15.49 6.68 -1.18
N LEU A 345 14.98 5.49 -1.55
CA LEU A 345 15.79 4.27 -1.57
C LEU A 345 16.88 4.31 -2.64
N CYS A 346 16.60 4.89 -3.81
CA CYS A 346 17.62 5.11 -4.84
C CYS A 346 18.74 6.01 -4.30
N ASP A 347 18.41 7.13 -3.64
CA ASP A 347 19.38 8.01 -3.02
C ASP A 347 20.17 7.33 -1.89
N CYS A 348 19.50 6.51 -1.05
CA CYS A 348 20.16 5.73 0.01
C CYS A 348 21.21 4.75 -0.57
N VAL A 349 20.87 4.05 -1.66
CA VAL A 349 21.79 3.10 -2.34
C VAL A 349 22.99 3.84 -2.93
N MET A 350 22.77 5.03 -3.48
CA MET A 350 23.82 5.86 -4.10
C MET A 350 24.57 6.72 -3.08
N GLU A 351 24.23 6.62 -1.81
CA GLU A 351 24.80 7.44 -0.71
C GLU A 351 24.60 8.95 -0.94
N ASN A 352 23.53 9.32 -1.66
CA ASN A 352 23.14 10.71 -1.88
C ASN A 352 22.30 11.23 -0.72
N LYS A 353 22.42 12.54 -0.44
CA LYS A 353 21.55 13.21 0.53
C LYS A 353 20.15 13.39 -0.06
N ASN A 354 19.13 12.92 0.67
CA ASN A 354 17.73 13.15 0.35
C ASN A 354 17.06 13.95 1.48
N GLU A 355 16.46 15.09 1.15
CA GLU A 355 15.88 16.02 2.14
C GLU A 355 14.72 15.41 2.93
N TYR A 356 14.00 14.41 2.36
CA TYR A 356 12.85 13.78 3.00
C TYR A 356 13.19 12.50 3.77
N ALA A 357 14.36 11.91 3.56
CA ALA A 357 14.70 10.60 4.11
C ALA A 357 14.51 10.51 5.63
N GLN A 358 14.95 11.56 6.36
CA GLN A 358 14.85 11.60 7.81
C GLN A 358 13.42 11.52 8.33
N LEU A 359 12.44 12.06 7.59
CA LEU A 359 11.02 12.03 7.96
C LEU A 359 10.45 10.61 7.99
N PHE A 360 10.91 9.76 7.06
CA PHE A 360 10.36 8.42 6.83
C PHE A 360 11.16 7.29 7.49
N LEU A 361 12.25 7.59 8.19
CA LEU A 361 13.10 6.57 8.81
C LEU A 361 12.30 5.62 9.71
N PRO A 362 12.57 4.29 9.65
CA PRO A 362 11.90 3.29 10.46
C PRO A 362 12.20 3.33 11.97
N ASP A 363 13.24 4.03 12.41
CA ASP A 363 13.64 4.17 13.81
C ASP A 363 12.92 5.30 14.57
N ARG A 364 11.89 5.91 13.96
CA ARG A 364 11.02 6.89 14.61
C ARG A 364 10.43 6.37 15.92
N ASN A 365 10.12 7.29 16.82
CA ASN A 365 9.50 6.98 18.12
C ASN A 365 8.28 6.07 17.95
N MET A 366 8.32 4.91 18.61
CA MET A 366 7.27 3.88 18.59
C MET A 366 6.17 4.09 19.64
N LEU A 367 6.37 4.97 20.62
CA LEU A 367 5.43 5.17 21.72
C LEU A 367 4.15 5.83 21.21
N ARG A 368 3.22 5.03 20.77
CA ARG A 368 1.89 5.40 20.24
C ARG A 368 0.83 4.47 20.82
N VAL A 369 -0.39 4.96 20.97
CA VAL A 369 -1.53 4.14 21.41
C VAL A 369 -1.69 2.89 20.53
N GLN A 370 -1.45 3.00 19.22
CA GLN A 370 -1.52 1.87 18.29
C GLN A 370 -0.52 0.75 18.62
N LEU A 371 0.65 1.06 19.20
CA LEU A 371 1.59 0.02 19.65
C LEU A 371 0.97 -0.85 20.74
N LEU A 372 0.32 -0.24 21.74
CA LEU A 372 -0.36 -0.98 22.79
C LEU A 372 -1.46 -1.87 22.22
N LEU A 373 -2.26 -1.35 21.29
CA LEU A 373 -3.28 -2.15 20.59
C LEU A 373 -2.67 -3.33 19.83
N ASN A 374 -1.55 -3.16 19.15
CA ASN A 374 -0.87 -4.23 18.43
C ASN A 374 -0.34 -5.31 19.40
N VAL A 375 0.20 -4.92 20.54
CA VAL A 375 0.67 -5.85 21.60
C VAL A 375 -0.50 -6.66 22.17
N VAL A 376 -1.60 -6.00 22.52
CA VAL A 376 -2.81 -6.67 23.05
C VAL A 376 -3.37 -7.66 22.01
N GLU A 377 -3.50 -7.25 20.75
CA GLU A 377 -3.99 -8.13 19.68
C GLU A 377 -3.08 -9.34 19.44
N SER A 378 -1.77 -9.14 19.54
CA SER A 378 -0.81 -10.24 19.45
C SER A 378 -0.95 -11.20 20.63
N ALA A 379 -1.06 -10.69 21.85
CA ALA A 379 -1.26 -11.52 23.05
C ALA A 379 -2.56 -12.34 22.97
N VAL A 380 -3.68 -11.72 22.58
CA VAL A 380 -4.96 -12.41 22.35
C VAL A 380 -4.84 -13.47 21.25
N GLY A 381 -4.13 -13.18 20.18
CA GLY A 381 -3.88 -14.11 19.08
C GLY A 381 -3.06 -15.34 19.51
N PHE A 382 -2.10 -15.18 20.41
CA PHE A 382 -1.33 -16.31 20.95
C PHE A 382 -2.16 -17.26 21.82
N VAL A 383 -3.07 -16.73 22.62
CA VAL A 383 -3.94 -17.51 23.53
C VAL A 383 -5.12 -18.16 22.80
N GLY A 384 -5.43 -17.76 21.58
CA GLY A 384 -6.56 -18.26 20.81
C GLY A 384 -6.54 -19.79 20.60
N PHE A 385 -7.74 -20.43 20.63
CA PHE A 385 -7.92 -21.90 20.66
C PHE A 385 -8.20 -22.52 19.28
N THR A 386 -7.99 -21.84 18.16
CA THR A 386 -8.14 -22.47 16.83
C THR A 386 -6.94 -23.39 16.56
N GLY A 387 -7.19 -24.60 16.04
CA GLY A 387 -6.12 -25.60 15.81
C GLY A 387 -5.06 -25.18 14.78
N LYS A 388 -5.34 -24.19 13.89
CA LYS A 388 -4.40 -23.72 12.88
C LYS A 388 -3.57 -22.55 13.41
N ARG A 389 -2.25 -22.65 13.28
CA ARG A 389 -1.28 -21.66 13.76
C ARG A 389 -0.50 -21.03 12.61
N CYS A 390 -0.34 -19.70 12.65
CA CYS A 390 0.43 -18.96 11.68
C CYS A 390 1.94 -19.28 11.79
N PRO A 391 2.61 -19.71 10.70
CA PRO A 391 4.03 -20.05 10.76
C PRO A 391 4.95 -18.83 10.99
N HIS A 392 4.42 -17.59 10.88
CA HIS A 392 5.19 -16.39 11.17
C HIS A 392 5.63 -16.32 12.65
N LEU A 393 4.70 -16.29 13.59
CA LEU A 393 4.97 -16.18 15.04
C LEU A 393 3.99 -17.00 15.90
N GLY A 394 3.29 -17.98 15.36
CA GLY A 394 2.45 -18.92 16.13
C GLY A 394 1.06 -18.45 16.52
N CYS A 395 0.57 -17.30 16.05
CA CYS A 395 -0.78 -16.80 16.35
C CYS A 395 -1.88 -17.72 15.78
N SER A 396 -3.01 -17.85 16.48
CA SER A 396 -4.22 -18.54 16.00
C SER A 396 -4.79 -17.87 14.77
N LEU A 397 -5.15 -18.66 13.76
CA LEU A 397 -5.79 -18.18 12.54
C LEU A 397 -7.30 -18.12 12.70
N LYS A 398 -7.95 -17.21 11.98
CA LYS A 398 -9.40 -17.11 11.86
C LYS A 398 -9.85 -17.37 10.44
N TRP A 399 -10.97 -18.06 10.28
CA TRP A 399 -11.54 -18.33 8.97
C TRP A 399 -12.34 -17.11 8.48
N ASN A 400 -11.96 -16.60 7.31
CA ASN A 400 -12.68 -15.53 6.61
C ASN A 400 -13.67 -16.17 5.62
N LYS A 401 -14.95 -16.19 5.97
CA LYS A 401 -16.01 -16.78 5.13
C LYS A 401 -16.21 -16.06 3.79
N ALA A 402 -15.98 -14.76 3.75
CA ALA A 402 -16.19 -13.96 2.54
C ALA A 402 -15.12 -14.19 1.48
N GLU A 403 -13.90 -14.46 1.90
CA GLU A 403 -12.75 -14.63 1.01
C GLU A 403 -12.23 -16.07 0.93
N HIS A 404 -12.82 -17.00 1.68
CA HIS A 404 -12.39 -18.39 1.79
C HIS A 404 -10.90 -18.51 2.13
N SER A 405 -10.47 -17.83 3.20
CA SER A 405 -9.07 -17.78 3.62
C SER A 405 -8.92 -17.91 5.14
N TRP A 406 -7.74 -18.40 5.56
CA TRP A 406 -7.30 -18.37 6.95
C TRP A 406 -6.49 -17.10 7.18
N ASP A 407 -6.99 -16.21 8.03
CA ASP A 407 -6.41 -14.89 8.25
C ASP A 407 -5.80 -14.79 9.66
N CYS A 408 -4.57 -14.25 9.76
CA CYS A 408 -3.89 -14.03 11.02
C CYS A 408 -4.23 -12.64 11.60
N PRO A 409 -4.89 -12.54 12.78
CA PRO A 409 -5.27 -11.26 13.36
C PRO A 409 -4.09 -10.45 13.91
N CYS A 410 -2.93 -11.08 14.15
CA CYS A 410 -1.76 -10.41 14.70
C CYS A 410 -1.09 -9.53 13.65
N HIS A 411 -0.64 -10.13 12.53
CA HIS A 411 0.17 -9.43 11.52
C HIS A 411 -0.38 -9.54 10.10
N GLY A 412 -1.53 -10.23 9.91
CA GLY A 412 -2.22 -10.24 8.63
C GLY A 412 -1.71 -11.25 7.60
N SER A 413 -0.93 -12.26 7.98
CA SER A 413 -0.66 -13.39 7.07
C SER A 413 -1.96 -14.07 6.68
N ARG A 414 -2.10 -14.43 5.39
CA ARG A 414 -3.30 -15.08 4.88
C ARG A 414 -2.93 -16.33 4.11
N PHE A 415 -3.80 -17.31 4.19
CA PHE A 415 -3.61 -18.62 3.56
C PHE A 415 -4.92 -19.06 2.90
N ASP A 416 -4.82 -19.77 1.81
CA ASP A 416 -5.98 -20.39 1.17
C ASP A 416 -6.54 -21.58 2.00
N GLU A 417 -7.60 -22.21 1.51
CA GLU A 417 -8.22 -23.37 2.14
C GLU A 417 -7.25 -24.52 2.34
N LYS A 418 -6.28 -24.69 1.41
CA LYS A 418 -5.26 -25.75 1.43
C LYS A 418 -4.07 -25.39 2.33
N GLY A 419 -4.01 -24.16 2.82
CA GLY A 419 -2.92 -23.68 3.66
C GLY A 419 -1.77 -23.02 2.90
N THR A 420 -1.89 -22.79 1.60
CA THR A 420 -0.90 -22.10 0.79
C THR A 420 -0.89 -20.61 1.15
N VAL A 421 0.30 -20.03 1.34
CA VAL A 421 0.44 -18.61 1.73
C VAL A 421 0.01 -17.68 0.60
N LEU A 422 -1.01 -16.86 0.88
CA LEU A 422 -1.51 -15.79 0.00
C LEU A 422 -0.79 -14.48 0.27
N ASP A 423 -0.82 -14.03 1.52
CA ASP A 423 -0.22 -12.76 1.95
C ASP A 423 0.76 -12.98 3.10
N ASN A 424 1.90 -12.26 3.05
CA ASN A 424 2.91 -12.23 4.11
C ASN A 424 2.40 -11.49 5.39
N PRO A 425 3.13 -11.52 6.53
CA PRO A 425 4.56 -11.83 6.69
C PRO A 425 4.95 -13.31 6.78
N ALA A 426 4.03 -14.25 6.82
CA ALA A 426 4.41 -15.66 6.79
C ALA A 426 5.26 -15.98 5.53
N ASN A 427 6.37 -16.69 5.74
CA ASN A 427 7.33 -17.02 4.69
C ASN A 427 7.29 -18.52 4.34
N GLY A 428 6.14 -19.14 4.50
CA GLY A 428 5.86 -20.54 4.18
C GLY A 428 4.41 -20.89 4.41
N ASP A 429 4.00 -22.05 3.88
CA ASP A 429 2.65 -22.58 3.97
C ASP A 429 2.32 -23.10 5.38
N LEU A 430 1.04 -23.30 5.67
CA LEU A 430 0.61 -23.94 6.89
C LEU A 430 1.13 -25.37 6.91
N LYS A 431 1.68 -25.78 8.03
CA LYS A 431 1.98 -27.20 8.29
C LYS A 431 0.67 -27.91 8.62
N ASN A 432 0.40 -29.01 7.98
CA ASN A 432 -0.73 -29.91 8.29
C ASN A 432 -0.58 -30.46 9.70
#